data_ed32f752d421a50e9a9a8822fb616447
#
_entry.id   ed32f752d421a50e9a9a8822fb616447
#
_cell.length_a   1.000
_cell.length_b   1.000
_cell.length_c   1.000
_cell.angle_alpha   90.00
_cell.angle_beta   90.00
_cell.angle_gamma   90.00
#
_symmetry.space_group_name_H-M   'P 1'
#
loop_
_entity.id
_entity.type
_entity.pdbx_description
1 polymer ?
#
loop_
_entity_poly.entity_id
_entity_poly.type
_entity_poly.pdbx_seq_one_letter_code
_entity_poly.pdbx_strand_id
1 'polypeptide(L)'
;MNKVTVVGSFMYDLVATAPRRPKTGETLIGDSFGMFLGGKGANQAIAASRAGASVTMVGRLGNDLFGNQFLEKFSEEGIKTDFVIQDTENGTGVGMPLIDASGDNSIVIIPQANMALTVENIDKAESVIADSDVLILQCEVPMEANKRAAEIANKNDTLVILNPAPARKIPDTLLSLVDIITPNESEAEILTDMPTETNSQAMEAAHHLLSKGVET
;
A
#
# COMPACT_ATOMS: atom_id res chain seq x y z
N MET A 1 7.97 -6.70 -22.23
CA MET A 1 7.31 -5.74 -21.29
C MET A 1 7.33 -6.45 -19.95
N ASN A 2 7.90 -5.82 -18.92
CA ASN A 2 8.00 -6.43 -17.59
C ASN A 2 6.60 -6.59 -17.00
N LYS A 3 6.33 -7.76 -16.41
CA LYS A 3 5.08 -8.08 -15.74
C LYS A 3 5.22 -7.72 -14.26
N VAL A 4 4.32 -6.90 -13.75
CA VAL A 4 4.31 -6.49 -12.34
C VAL A 4 2.97 -6.86 -11.73
N THR A 5 2.99 -7.62 -10.65
CA THR A 5 1.80 -7.82 -9.82
C THR A 5 1.91 -6.93 -8.57
N VAL A 6 0.86 -6.19 -8.27
CA VAL A 6 0.74 -5.41 -7.04
C VAL A 6 -0.33 -6.04 -6.17
N VAL A 7 0.06 -6.52 -4.99
CA VAL A 7 -0.89 -6.93 -3.94
C VAL A 7 -1.00 -5.77 -2.97
N GLY A 8 -2.18 -5.14 -2.87
CA GLY A 8 -2.25 -3.91 -2.07
C GLY A 8 -3.63 -3.26 -1.98
N SER A 9 -3.59 -2.05 -1.49
CA SER A 9 -4.73 -1.27 -1.03
C SER A 9 -5.33 -0.33 -2.07
N PHE A 10 -6.59 0.00 -1.81
CA PHE A 10 -7.37 1.06 -2.44
C PHE A 10 -7.86 2.01 -1.34
N MET A 11 -7.48 3.27 -1.37
CA MET A 11 -7.91 4.29 -0.41
C MET A 11 -8.45 5.51 -1.17
N TYR A 12 -9.68 5.88 -0.90
CA TYR A 12 -10.27 7.07 -1.48
C TYR A 12 -10.07 8.25 -0.52
N ASP A 13 -9.27 9.24 -0.93
CA ASP A 13 -8.91 10.36 -0.08
C ASP A 13 -9.92 11.50 -0.21
N LEU A 14 -10.61 11.80 0.90
CA LEU A 14 -11.55 12.90 1.06
C LEU A 14 -10.83 14.05 1.76
N VAL A 15 -10.19 14.90 0.98
CA VAL A 15 -9.28 15.95 1.46
C VAL A 15 -10.06 17.22 1.75
N ALA A 16 -9.99 17.71 2.99
CA ALA A 16 -10.48 19.03 3.35
C ALA A 16 -9.33 19.97 3.69
N THR A 17 -9.44 21.24 3.31
CA THR A 17 -8.53 22.30 3.78
C THR A 17 -9.24 23.26 4.69
N ALA A 18 -8.54 23.78 5.70
CA ALA A 18 -9.09 24.74 6.65
C ALA A 18 -7.98 25.68 7.17
N PRO A 19 -8.30 26.87 7.71
CA PRO A 19 -7.30 27.77 8.28
C PRO A 19 -6.49 27.14 9.43
N ARG A 20 -7.09 26.21 10.15
CA ARG A 20 -6.51 25.44 11.26
C ARG A 20 -7.33 24.17 11.54
N ARG A 21 -6.85 23.32 12.40
CA ARG A 21 -7.63 22.18 12.90
C ARG A 21 -8.73 22.65 13.88
N PRO A 22 -9.94 22.07 13.83
CA PRO A 22 -11.00 22.35 14.79
C PRO A 22 -10.61 21.84 16.19
N LYS A 23 -11.05 22.56 17.23
CA LYS A 23 -10.95 22.11 18.62
C LYS A 23 -12.09 21.16 18.95
N THR A 24 -11.96 20.43 20.06
CA THR A 24 -13.04 19.56 20.55
C THR A 24 -14.36 20.34 20.70
N GLY A 25 -15.42 19.85 20.08
CA GLY A 25 -16.76 20.47 20.09
C GLY A 25 -16.94 21.67 19.18
N GLU A 26 -15.91 22.04 18.38
CA GLU A 26 -15.98 23.17 17.46
C GLU A 26 -16.44 22.73 16.05
N THR A 27 -17.28 23.52 15.41
CA THR A 27 -17.54 23.47 13.97
C THR A 27 -16.76 24.59 13.30
N LEU A 28 -15.82 24.23 12.42
CA LEU A 28 -15.01 25.18 11.66
C LEU A 28 -15.43 25.15 10.19
N ILE A 29 -15.56 26.32 9.57
CA ILE A 29 -15.78 26.44 8.13
C ILE A 29 -14.43 26.22 7.43
N GLY A 30 -14.35 25.23 6.55
CA GLY A 30 -13.17 24.95 5.73
C GLY A 30 -13.10 25.82 4.47
N ASP A 31 -11.96 25.74 3.79
CA ASP A 31 -11.65 26.55 2.60
C ASP A 31 -11.95 25.80 1.30
N SER A 32 -11.65 24.50 1.23
CA SER A 32 -11.88 23.67 0.05
C SER A 32 -12.07 22.19 0.39
N PHE A 33 -12.57 21.44 -0.60
CA PHE A 33 -12.73 20.01 -0.53
C PHE A 33 -12.32 19.38 -1.87
N GLY A 34 -11.63 18.24 -1.81
CA GLY A 34 -11.25 17.46 -2.98
C GLY A 34 -11.36 15.96 -2.71
N MET A 35 -11.56 15.19 -3.77
CA MET A 35 -11.64 13.73 -3.74
C MET A 35 -10.58 13.16 -4.67
N PHE A 36 -9.77 12.22 -4.17
CA PHE A 36 -8.64 11.67 -4.92
C PHE A 36 -8.56 10.17 -4.75
N LEU A 37 -8.19 9.48 -5.82
CA LEU A 37 -7.82 8.07 -5.77
C LEU A 37 -6.44 7.96 -5.14
N GLY A 38 -6.35 7.21 -4.07
CA GLY A 38 -5.13 7.00 -3.28
C GLY A 38 -4.99 5.53 -2.88
N GLY A 39 -4.26 5.30 -1.80
CA GLY A 39 -3.84 3.97 -1.40
C GLY A 39 -2.51 3.59 -2.03
N LYS A 40 -1.62 3.06 -1.20
CA LYS A 40 -0.24 2.76 -1.62
C LYS A 40 -0.21 1.72 -2.75
N GLY A 41 -1.07 0.69 -2.65
CA GLY A 41 -1.20 -0.32 -3.70
C GLY A 41 -1.64 0.27 -5.03
N ALA A 42 -2.74 1.03 -5.03
CA ALA A 42 -3.26 1.65 -6.24
C ALA A 42 -2.27 2.64 -6.87
N ASN A 43 -1.61 3.47 -6.04
CA ASN A 43 -0.62 4.43 -6.51
C ASN A 43 0.60 3.74 -7.16
N GLN A 44 1.08 2.65 -6.58
CA GLN A 44 2.20 1.88 -7.13
C GLN A 44 1.81 1.15 -8.42
N ALA A 45 0.60 0.61 -8.51
CA ALA A 45 0.08 -0.01 -9.73
C ALA A 45 0.01 1.01 -10.88
N ILE A 46 -0.53 2.20 -10.63
CA ILE A 46 -0.60 3.29 -11.62
C ILE A 46 0.81 3.74 -12.02
N ALA A 47 1.72 3.92 -11.06
CA ALA A 47 3.10 4.32 -11.34
C ALA A 47 3.83 3.29 -12.21
N ALA A 48 3.70 2.00 -11.90
CA ALA A 48 4.30 0.91 -12.67
C ALA A 48 3.73 0.84 -14.10
N SER A 49 2.41 1.01 -14.26
CA SER A 49 1.78 1.04 -15.59
C SER A 49 2.29 2.22 -16.42
N ARG A 50 2.34 3.41 -15.84
CA ARG A 50 2.87 4.62 -16.51
C ARG A 50 4.37 4.51 -16.82
N ALA A 51 5.12 3.71 -16.07
CA ALA A 51 6.52 3.37 -16.37
C ALA A 51 6.67 2.32 -17.48
N GLY A 52 5.57 1.82 -18.05
CA GLY A 52 5.55 0.90 -19.19
C GLY A 52 5.50 -0.59 -18.81
N ALA A 53 5.18 -0.94 -17.57
CA ALA A 53 4.97 -2.33 -17.17
C ALA A 53 3.58 -2.85 -17.57
N SER A 54 3.44 -4.18 -17.72
CA SER A 54 2.15 -4.86 -17.76
C SER A 54 1.72 -5.17 -16.33
N VAL A 55 0.79 -4.41 -15.79
CA VAL A 55 0.42 -4.46 -14.38
C VAL A 55 -0.86 -5.26 -14.15
N THR A 56 -0.85 -6.12 -13.12
CA THR A 56 -2.04 -6.75 -12.55
C THR A 56 -2.18 -6.32 -11.10
N MET A 57 -3.37 -5.85 -10.73
CA MET A 57 -3.71 -5.52 -9.35
C MET A 57 -4.44 -6.68 -8.67
N VAL A 58 -3.99 -7.02 -7.48
CA VAL A 58 -4.63 -7.99 -6.57
C VAL A 58 -5.01 -7.25 -5.30
N GLY A 59 -6.30 -7.26 -4.95
CA GLY A 59 -6.76 -6.53 -3.77
C GLY A 59 -8.26 -6.61 -3.59
N ARG A 60 -8.77 -5.81 -2.64
CA ARG A 60 -10.19 -5.80 -2.31
C ARG A 60 -10.68 -4.38 -2.07
N LEU A 61 -11.75 -4.00 -2.75
CA LEU A 61 -12.44 -2.71 -2.63
C LEU A 61 -13.95 -2.95 -2.47
N GLY A 62 -14.69 -1.93 -2.06
CA GLY A 62 -16.13 -2.03 -1.90
C GLY A 62 -16.88 -2.04 -3.24
N ASN A 63 -18.01 -2.72 -3.29
CA ASN A 63 -18.97 -2.57 -4.39
C ASN A 63 -19.77 -1.27 -4.20
N ASP A 64 -19.09 -0.13 -4.29
CA ASP A 64 -19.62 1.21 -4.04
C ASP A 64 -19.13 2.22 -5.09
N LEU A 65 -19.52 3.50 -4.92
CA LEU A 65 -19.14 4.56 -5.84
C LEU A 65 -17.61 4.71 -5.94
N PHE A 66 -16.90 4.61 -4.82
CA PHE A 66 -15.46 4.77 -4.78
C PHE A 66 -14.74 3.60 -5.47
N GLY A 67 -15.18 2.37 -5.20
CA GLY A 67 -14.65 1.16 -5.86
C GLY A 67 -14.84 1.21 -7.37
N ASN A 68 -15.99 1.64 -7.84
CA ASN A 68 -16.26 1.77 -9.28
C ASN A 68 -15.32 2.78 -9.96
N GLN A 69 -15.01 3.90 -9.30
CA GLN A 69 -14.07 4.89 -9.83
C GLN A 69 -12.62 4.35 -9.91
N PHE A 70 -12.20 3.47 -8.97
CA PHE A 70 -10.92 2.78 -9.09
C PHE A 70 -10.88 1.85 -10.30
N LEU A 71 -11.93 1.04 -10.52
CA LEU A 71 -11.98 0.12 -11.65
C LEU A 71 -11.99 0.86 -12.99
N GLU A 72 -12.72 1.97 -13.10
CA GLU A 72 -12.72 2.86 -14.26
C GLU A 72 -11.30 3.42 -14.51
N LYS A 73 -10.66 3.99 -13.47
CA LYS A 73 -9.32 4.54 -13.57
C LYS A 73 -8.29 3.48 -13.97
N PHE A 74 -8.38 2.29 -13.40
CA PHE A 74 -7.46 1.20 -13.74
C PHE A 74 -7.62 0.72 -15.18
N SER A 75 -8.86 0.70 -15.69
CA SER A 75 -9.12 0.44 -17.11
C SER A 75 -8.46 1.48 -18.02
N GLU A 76 -8.56 2.78 -17.68
CA GLU A 76 -7.88 3.86 -18.41
C GLU A 76 -6.35 3.73 -18.41
N GLU A 77 -5.76 3.29 -17.29
CA GLU A 77 -4.31 3.10 -17.13
C GLU A 77 -3.84 1.73 -17.68
N GLY A 78 -4.74 0.90 -18.22
CA GLY A 78 -4.43 -0.42 -18.76
C GLY A 78 -4.00 -1.45 -17.71
N ILE A 79 -4.41 -1.26 -16.45
CA ILE A 79 -4.14 -2.18 -15.34
C ILE A 79 -5.18 -3.29 -15.32
N LYS A 80 -4.75 -4.55 -15.24
CA LYS A 80 -5.63 -5.71 -15.13
C LYS A 80 -6.20 -5.81 -13.72
N THR A 81 -7.52 -6.04 -13.63
CA THR A 81 -8.28 -6.08 -12.37
C THR A 81 -9.00 -7.41 -12.13
N ASP A 82 -8.63 -8.47 -12.85
CA ASP A 82 -9.26 -9.80 -12.77
C ASP A 82 -9.21 -10.40 -11.35
N PHE A 83 -8.25 -9.95 -10.53
CA PHE A 83 -8.06 -10.38 -9.14
C PHE A 83 -8.42 -9.27 -8.11
N VAL A 84 -9.13 -8.23 -8.55
CA VAL A 84 -9.71 -7.23 -7.66
C VAL A 84 -11.12 -7.69 -7.25
N ILE A 85 -11.31 -7.88 -5.95
CA ILE A 85 -12.57 -8.35 -5.39
C ILE A 85 -13.44 -7.14 -5.03
N GLN A 86 -14.65 -7.09 -5.56
CA GLN A 86 -15.68 -6.15 -5.13
C GLN A 86 -16.43 -6.73 -3.93
N ASP A 87 -16.17 -6.15 -2.76
CA ASP A 87 -16.78 -6.54 -1.49
C ASP A 87 -18.20 -5.98 -1.37
N THR A 88 -19.17 -6.81 -1.01
CA THR A 88 -20.57 -6.40 -0.82
C THR A 88 -20.90 -6.06 0.63
N GLU A 89 -20.02 -6.37 1.58
CA GLU A 89 -20.22 -6.14 3.01
C GLU A 89 -19.39 -4.96 3.53
N ASN A 90 -18.17 -4.79 2.99
CA ASN A 90 -17.26 -3.73 3.37
C ASN A 90 -17.12 -2.70 2.24
N GLY A 91 -17.18 -1.43 2.57
CA GLY A 91 -16.93 -0.35 1.62
C GLY A 91 -15.47 -0.26 1.18
N THR A 92 -15.21 0.55 0.17
CA THR A 92 -13.85 0.92 -0.24
C THR A 92 -13.14 1.69 0.88
N GLY A 93 -11.84 1.46 1.08
CA GLY A 93 -11.05 2.18 2.06
C GLY A 93 -11.11 3.70 1.85
N VAL A 94 -11.15 4.46 2.94
CA VAL A 94 -11.24 5.93 2.90
C VAL A 94 -10.15 6.55 3.77
N GLY A 95 -9.44 7.53 3.21
CA GLY A 95 -8.61 8.49 3.93
C GLY A 95 -9.34 9.82 4.08
N MET A 96 -9.22 10.45 5.24
CA MET A 96 -9.78 11.78 5.50
C MET A 96 -8.67 12.74 5.95
N PRO A 97 -7.85 13.25 5.04
CA PRO A 97 -6.85 14.27 5.36
C PRO A 97 -7.52 15.62 5.62
N LEU A 98 -7.15 16.25 6.72
CA LEU A 98 -7.40 17.66 6.98
C LEU A 98 -6.07 18.40 6.91
N ILE A 99 -5.94 19.34 5.98
CA ILE A 99 -4.75 20.14 5.76
C ILE A 99 -5.01 21.55 6.27
N ASP A 100 -4.14 22.07 7.11
CA ASP A 100 -4.24 23.43 7.64
C ASP A 100 -3.41 24.44 6.83
N ALA A 101 -3.53 25.73 7.19
CA ALA A 101 -2.87 26.82 6.47
C ALA A 101 -1.33 26.78 6.55
N SER A 102 -0.74 26.01 7.49
CA SER A 102 0.72 25.76 7.54
C SER A 102 1.18 24.68 6.57
N GLY A 103 0.24 23.95 5.96
CA GLY A 103 0.51 22.77 5.13
C GLY A 103 0.62 21.48 5.94
N ASP A 104 0.47 21.54 7.27
CA ASP A 104 0.44 20.34 8.10
C ASP A 104 -0.86 19.58 7.90
N ASN A 105 -0.78 18.26 7.95
CA ASN A 105 -1.95 17.40 7.83
C ASN A 105 -2.24 16.60 9.09
N SER A 106 -3.50 16.20 9.22
CA SER A 106 -3.97 15.15 10.14
C SER A 106 -4.89 14.24 9.37
N ILE A 107 -4.63 12.94 9.43
CA ILE A 107 -5.32 11.97 8.58
C ILE A 107 -5.98 10.91 9.45
N VAL A 108 -7.27 10.65 9.20
CA VAL A 108 -7.97 9.46 9.69
C VAL A 108 -8.08 8.48 8.52
N ILE A 109 -7.66 7.24 8.74
CA ILE A 109 -7.75 6.17 7.73
C ILE A 109 -8.74 5.11 8.21
N ILE A 110 -9.64 4.72 7.32
CA ILE A 110 -10.60 3.63 7.54
C ILE A 110 -10.38 2.60 6.42
N PRO A 111 -9.62 1.52 6.68
CA PRO A 111 -9.17 0.58 5.64
C PRO A 111 -10.28 -0.25 5.00
N GLN A 112 -11.37 -0.54 5.72
CA GLN A 112 -12.55 -1.29 5.25
C GLN A 112 -12.19 -2.58 4.47
N ALA A 113 -12.65 -2.71 3.20
CA ALA A 113 -12.45 -3.89 2.36
C ALA A 113 -10.96 -4.29 2.21
N ASN A 114 -10.01 -3.36 2.31
CA ASN A 114 -8.59 -3.69 2.26
C ASN A 114 -8.21 -4.73 3.33
N MET A 115 -8.77 -4.61 4.54
CA MET A 115 -8.48 -5.54 5.65
C MET A 115 -9.24 -6.86 5.57
N ALA A 116 -10.14 -7.02 4.60
CA ALA A 116 -10.85 -8.26 4.32
C ALA A 116 -10.18 -9.10 3.20
N LEU A 117 -9.01 -8.69 2.70
CA LEU A 117 -8.23 -9.48 1.77
C LEU A 117 -7.66 -10.72 2.48
N THR A 118 -7.99 -11.92 2.02
CA THR A 118 -7.63 -13.18 2.68
C THR A 118 -6.53 -13.94 1.94
N VAL A 119 -5.95 -14.93 2.59
CA VAL A 119 -4.97 -15.86 1.98
C VAL A 119 -5.58 -16.58 0.78
N GLU A 120 -6.84 -17.02 0.87
CA GLU A 120 -7.56 -17.69 -0.22
C GLU A 120 -7.75 -16.77 -1.44
N ASN A 121 -7.82 -15.45 -1.22
CA ASN A 121 -7.87 -14.49 -2.32
C ASN A 121 -6.51 -14.43 -3.04
N ILE A 122 -5.41 -14.49 -2.30
CA ILE A 122 -4.06 -14.55 -2.84
C ILE A 122 -3.82 -15.87 -3.57
N ASP A 123 -4.28 -17.01 -3.03
CA ASP A 123 -4.17 -18.31 -3.70
C ASP A 123 -4.85 -18.32 -5.07
N LYS A 124 -5.99 -17.62 -5.23
CA LYS A 124 -6.64 -17.46 -6.53
C LYS A 124 -5.81 -16.66 -7.53
N ALA A 125 -4.92 -15.81 -7.06
CA ALA A 125 -3.99 -15.01 -7.88
C ALA A 125 -2.62 -15.67 -8.04
N GLU A 126 -2.41 -16.91 -7.56
CA GLU A 126 -1.11 -17.60 -7.58
C GLU A 126 -0.48 -17.59 -8.98
N SER A 127 -1.26 -17.90 -10.01
CA SER A 127 -0.74 -17.98 -11.39
C SER A 127 -0.19 -16.66 -11.91
N VAL A 128 -0.81 -15.52 -11.57
CA VAL A 128 -0.35 -14.20 -12.03
C VAL A 128 0.83 -13.70 -11.20
N ILE A 129 0.89 -14.03 -9.92
CA ILE A 129 2.05 -13.73 -9.07
C ILE A 129 3.27 -14.52 -9.56
N ALA A 130 3.09 -15.83 -9.82
CA ALA A 130 4.14 -16.72 -10.30
C ALA A 130 4.67 -16.38 -11.71
N ASP A 131 3.85 -15.76 -12.58
CA ASP A 131 4.21 -15.34 -13.94
C ASP A 131 4.75 -13.90 -14.00
N SER A 132 4.91 -13.23 -12.85
CA SER A 132 5.41 -11.86 -12.78
C SER A 132 6.92 -11.80 -12.65
N ASP A 133 7.53 -10.74 -13.21
CA ASP A 133 8.94 -10.41 -12.96
C ASP A 133 9.12 -9.77 -11.57
N VAL A 134 8.09 -9.04 -11.11
CA VAL A 134 8.11 -8.27 -9.84
C VAL A 134 6.76 -8.37 -9.13
N LEU A 135 6.82 -8.62 -7.82
CA LEU A 135 5.72 -8.47 -6.88
C LEU A 135 5.95 -7.23 -6.01
N ILE A 136 4.96 -6.33 -5.93
CA ILE A 136 5.03 -5.14 -5.06
C ILE A 136 4.02 -5.26 -3.93
N LEU A 137 4.48 -5.02 -2.69
CA LEU A 137 3.72 -5.13 -1.45
C LEU A 137 3.79 -3.84 -0.62
N GLN A 138 2.78 -3.61 0.24
CA GLN A 138 2.75 -2.51 1.23
C GLN A 138 2.06 -2.99 2.51
N CYS A 139 2.01 -2.12 3.54
CA CYS A 139 1.44 -2.48 4.85
C CYS A 139 -0.03 -2.03 5.05
N GLU A 140 -0.79 -1.81 3.99
CA GLU A 140 -2.21 -1.37 4.07
C GLU A 140 -3.23 -2.52 3.87
N VAL A 141 -2.74 -3.75 3.76
CA VAL A 141 -3.53 -4.98 3.71
C VAL A 141 -3.09 -5.94 4.82
N PRO A 142 -3.82 -7.04 5.10
CA PRO A 142 -3.41 -8.02 6.08
C PRO A 142 -2.03 -8.61 5.81
N MET A 143 -1.21 -8.72 6.86
CA MET A 143 0.18 -9.19 6.76
C MET A 143 0.26 -10.64 6.27
N GLU A 144 -0.73 -11.46 6.62
CA GLU A 144 -0.82 -12.85 6.15
C GLU A 144 -1.04 -12.93 4.63
N ALA A 145 -1.80 -11.99 4.06
CA ALA A 145 -1.97 -11.90 2.61
C ALA A 145 -0.64 -11.51 1.93
N ASN A 146 0.08 -10.52 2.46
CA ASN A 146 1.40 -10.15 1.98
C ASN A 146 2.39 -11.30 2.06
N LYS A 147 2.42 -12.01 3.21
CA LYS A 147 3.30 -13.16 3.41
C LYS A 147 3.00 -14.27 2.40
N ARG A 148 1.72 -14.59 2.20
CA ARG A 148 1.33 -15.62 1.23
C ARG A 148 1.73 -15.23 -0.19
N ALA A 149 1.55 -13.98 -0.59
CA ALA A 149 1.97 -13.48 -1.89
C ALA A 149 3.51 -13.59 -2.08
N ALA A 150 4.29 -13.20 -1.06
CA ALA A 150 5.74 -13.33 -1.07
C ALA A 150 6.20 -14.79 -1.12
N GLU A 151 5.52 -15.73 -0.43
CA GLU A 151 5.81 -17.17 -0.50
C GLU A 151 5.60 -17.73 -1.93
N ILE A 152 4.55 -17.27 -2.63
CA ILE A 152 4.31 -17.65 -4.02
C ILE A 152 5.40 -17.08 -4.92
N ALA A 153 5.74 -15.82 -4.76
CA ALA A 153 6.76 -15.13 -5.53
C ALA A 153 8.13 -15.81 -5.42
N ASN A 154 8.57 -16.08 -4.19
CA ASN A 154 9.87 -16.75 -3.93
C ASN A 154 9.97 -18.15 -4.52
N LYS A 155 8.87 -18.92 -4.58
CA LYS A 155 8.85 -20.24 -5.21
C LYS A 155 9.04 -20.21 -6.73
N ASN A 156 8.85 -19.06 -7.34
CA ASN A 156 8.82 -18.85 -8.79
C ASN A 156 9.85 -17.82 -9.26
N ASP A 157 10.85 -17.51 -8.43
CA ASP A 157 11.92 -16.56 -8.72
C ASP A 157 11.40 -15.15 -9.12
N THR A 158 10.23 -14.74 -8.59
CA THR A 158 9.65 -13.42 -8.77
C THR A 158 10.25 -12.47 -7.73
N LEU A 159 10.84 -11.35 -8.16
CA LEU A 159 11.44 -10.36 -7.28
C LEU A 159 10.38 -9.67 -6.40
N VAL A 160 10.58 -9.65 -5.09
CA VAL A 160 9.66 -9.08 -4.09
C VAL A 160 10.14 -7.73 -3.61
N ILE A 161 9.35 -6.68 -3.87
CA ILE A 161 9.58 -5.33 -3.37
C ILE A 161 8.53 -5.01 -2.28
N LEU A 162 8.99 -4.64 -1.09
CA LEU A 162 8.14 -4.22 0.01
C LEU A 162 8.35 -2.73 0.33
N ASN A 163 7.30 -1.94 0.19
CA ASN A 163 7.22 -0.61 0.80
C ASN A 163 6.58 -0.77 2.20
N PRO A 164 7.31 -0.58 3.31
CA PRO A 164 6.83 -0.91 4.65
C PRO A 164 5.92 0.18 5.25
N ALA A 165 5.14 0.84 4.41
CA ALA A 165 4.24 1.94 4.76
C ALA A 165 2.75 1.50 4.76
N PRO A 166 1.94 1.96 5.74
CA PRO A 166 2.34 2.71 6.94
C PRO A 166 3.20 1.86 7.88
N ALA A 167 4.11 2.56 8.58
CA ALA A 167 5.09 1.91 9.44
C ALA A 167 4.44 1.04 10.53
N ARG A 168 4.88 -0.20 10.62
CA ARG A 168 4.46 -1.19 11.63
C ARG A 168 5.50 -2.31 11.73
N LYS A 169 5.51 -3.04 12.84
CA LYS A 169 6.38 -4.22 12.96
C LYS A 169 6.01 -5.26 11.91
N ILE A 170 7.00 -5.75 11.20
CA ILE A 170 6.89 -6.78 10.18
C ILE A 170 7.56 -8.06 10.72
N PRO A 171 6.89 -9.22 10.67
CA PRO A 171 7.51 -10.48 11.10
C PRO A 171 8.74 -10.83 10.26
N ASP A 172 9.79 -11.35 10.91
CA ASP A 172 11.00 -11.82 10.24
C ASP A 172 10.69 -12.88 9.16
N THR A 173 9.61 -13.65 9.34
CA THR A 173 9.12 -14.64 8.36
C THR A 173 8.56 -14.02 7.07
N LEU A 174 8.26 -12.72 7.05
CA LEU A 174 7.96 -11.99 5.83
C LEU A 174 9.21 -11.26 5.33
N LEU A 175 9.99 -10.65 6.21
CA LEU A 175 11.22 -9.93 5.81
C LEU A 175 12.19 -10.85 5.05
N SER A 176 12.33 -12.12 5.46
CA SER A 176 13.18 -13.10 4.79
C SER A 176 12.69 -13.54 3.40
N LEU A 177 11.54 -13.08 2.95
CA LEU A 177 10.96 -13.31 1.62
C LEU A 177 11.04 -12.06 0.73
N VAL A 178 11.64 -10.97 1.22
CA VAL A 178 11.71 -9.67 0.54
C VAL A 178 13.10 -9.46 -0.03
N ASP A 179 13.19 -9.18 -1.32
CA ASP A 179 14.46 -8.86 -1.97
C ASP A 179 14.82 -7.38 -1.77
N ILE A 180 13.83 -6.49 -1.92
CA ILE A 180 14.04 -5.04 -1.80
C ILE A 180 13.03 -4.46 -0.80
N ILE A 181 13.52 -3.71 0.20
CA ILE A 181 12.68 -2.93 1.11
C ILE A 181 12.99 -1.43 0.97
N THR A 182 11.95 -0.58 0.98
CA THR A 182 12.07 0.86 0.71
C THR A 182 11.48 1.71 1.86
N PRO A 183 12.04 1.65 3.07
CA PRO A 183 11.58 2.47 4.19
C PRO A 183 12.09 3.91 4.07
N ASN A 184 11.28 4.87 4.52
CA ASN A 184 11.79 6.18 4.94
C ASN A 184 12.41 6.10 6.35
N GLU A 185 12.95 7.22 6.86
CA GLU A 185 13.62 7.28 8.16
C GLU A 185 12.71 6.80 9.30
N SER A 186 11.50 7.31 9.39
CA SER A 186 10.54 6.94 10.45
C SER A 186 10.05 5.49 10.32
N GLU A 187 9.90 4.98 9.12
CA GLU A 187 9.58 3.58 8.88
C GLU A 187 10.73 2.66 9.31
N ALA A 188 11.96 3.01 8.96
CA ALA A 188 13.15 2.27 9.36
C ALA A 188 13.31 2.26 10.89
N GLU A 189 13.08 3.40 11.57
CA GLU A 189 13.10 3.49 13.02
C GLU A 189 12.09 2.53 13.69
N ILE A 190 10.83 2.52 13.20
CA ILE A 190 9.78 1.64 13.73
C ILE A 190 10.08 0.16 13.45
N LEU A 191 10.63 -0.16 12.28
CA LEU A 191 10.97 -1.53 11.91
C LEU A 191 12.10 -2.12 12.76
N THR A 192 13.12 -1.30 13.06
CA THR A 192 14.36 -1.75 13.68
C THR A 192 14.47 -1.43 15.17
N ASP A 193 13.63 -0.53 15.71
CA ASP A 193 13.77 0.11 17.03
C ASP A 193 15.10 0.86 17.19
N MET A 194 15.69 1.35 16.07
CA MET A 194 16.97 2.06 16.05
C MET A 194 16.74 3.50 15.57
N PRO A 195 17.46 4.49 16.10
CA PRO A 195 17.34 5.87 15.63
C PRO A 195 17.83 6.01 14.19
N THR A 196 17.28 6.97 13.44
CA THR A 196 17.60 7.22 12.02
C THR A 196 17.86 8.69 11.70
N GLU A 197 18.15 9.51 12.71
CA GLU A 197 18.33 10.96 12.60
C GLU A 197 19.60 11.37 11.82
N THR A 198 20.59 10.48 11.76
CA THR A 198 21.86 10.70 11.03
C THR A 198 22.07 9.61 9.98
N ASN A 199 22.87 9.93 8.94
CA ASN A 199 23.23 8.96 7.91
C ASN A 199 23.88 7.68 8.51
N SER A 200 24.70 7.80 9.56
CA SER A 200 25.31 6.64 10.23
C SER A 200 24.23 5.75 10.86
N GLN A 201 23.31 6.34 11.60
CA GLN A 201 22.20 5.62 12.23
C GLN A 201 21.27 4.97 11.18
N ALA A 202 20.94 5.69 10.10
CA ALA A 202 20.16 5.14 9.01
C ALA A 202 20.86 3.92 8.35
N MET A 203 22.17 3.98 8.17
CA MET A 203 22.96 2.84 7.68
C MET A 203 22.96 1.66 8.65
N GLU A 204 23.04 1.90 9.97
CA GLU A 204 22.97 0.84 10.97
C GLU A 204 21.58 0.16 10.95
N ALA A 205 20.50 0.94 10.85
CA ALA A 205 19.14 0.43 10.69
C ALA A 205 18.99 -0.40 9.40
N ALA A 206 19.56 0.07 8.28
CA ALA A 206 19.57 -0.68 7.02
C ALA A 206 20.32 -2.01 7.14
N HIS A 207 21.52 -2.02 7.76
CA HIS A 207 22.26 -3.25 8.02
C HIS A 207 21.47 -4.22 8.93
N HIS A 208 20.71 -3.70 9.89
CA HIS A 208 19.84 -4.54 10.72
C HIS A 208 18.76 -5.22 9.86
N LEU A 209 18.11 -4.51 8.92
CA LEU A 209 17.13 -5.10 8.00
C LEU A 209 17.77 -6.16 7.10
N LEU A 210 18.96 -5.91 6.56
CA LEU A 210 19.72 -6.93 5.80
C LEU A 210 19.98 -8.18 6.64
N SER A 211 20.29 -8.03 7.94
CA SER A 211 20.49 -9.17 8.85
C SER A 211 19.22 -10.01 9.09
N LYS A 212 18.04 -9.47 8.77
CA LYS A 212 16.74 -10.16 8.82
C LYS A 212 16.41 -10.96 7.57
N GLY A 213 17.27 -10.91 6.55
CA GLY A 213 17.13 -11.69 5.32
C GLY A 213 16.70 -10.87 4.10
N VAL A 214 16.48 -9.58 4.24
CA VAL A 214 16.26 -8.68 3.08
C VAL A 214 17.57 -8.58 2.29
N GLU A 215 17.53 -8.57 0.96
CA GLU A 215 18.74 -8.49 0.14
C GLU A 215 19.24 -7.04 -0.05
N THR A 216 18.30 -6.07 -0.19
CA THR A 216 18.62 -4.64 -0.46
C THR A 216 17.62 -3.70 0.19
#